data_61b1926155ece7f6505c2ef085f56f91
#
_entry.id   61b1926155ece7f6505c2ef085f56f91
#
_cell.length_a   1.000
_cell.length_b   1.000
_cell.length_c   1.000
_cell.angle_alpha   90.00
_cell.angle_beta   90.00
_cell.angle_gamma   90.00
#
_symmetry.space_group_name_H-M   'P 1'
#
loop_
_entity.id
_entity.type
_entity.pdbx_description
1 polymer ?
#
loop_
_entity_poly.entity_id
_entity_poly.type
_entity_poly.pdbx_seq_one_letter_code
_entity_poly.pdbx_strand_id
1 'polypeptide(L)' 'MVENVCVTVSNYATEALQNTLNFYGKAGFSLVSTQMASDKYGSQVMYLFFVRHTGAKWQPPKGE' A
#
# COMPACT_ATOMS: atom_id res chain seq x y z
N MET A 1 -15.72 3.87 5.63
CA MET A 1 -14.66 4.82 5.25
C MET A 1 -13.47 4.07 4.69
N VAL A 2 -12.76 4.67 3.76
CA VAL A 2 -11.60 4.06 3.14
C VAL A 2 -10.36 4.85 3.51
N GLU A 3 -9.34 4.16 4.01
CA GLU A 3 -8.05 4.76 4.25
C GLU A 3 -7.09 4.36 3.14
N ASN A 4 -6.33 5.34 2.65
CA ASN A 4 -5.33 5.11 1.62
C ASN A 4 -3.96 5.39 2.19
N VAL A 5 -3.01 4.50 1.92
CA VAL A 5 -1.64 4.65 2.40
C VAL A 5 -0.69 4.42 1.23
N CYS A 6 0.27 5.31 1.10
CA CYS A 6 1.34 5.16 0.11
C CYS A 6 2.64 4.94 0.88
N VAL A 7 3.32 3.85 0.56
CA VAL A 7 4.55 3.46 1.22
C VAL A 7 5.68 3.46 0.21
N THR A 8 6.80 4.05 0.57
CA THR A 8 7.98 4.08 -0.29
C THR A 8 8.97 3.03 0.20
N VAL A 9 9.46 2.21 -0.71
CA VAL A 9 10.40 1.14 -0.41
C VAL A 9 11.62 1.28 -1.29
N SER A 10 12.80 1.25 -0.70
CA SER A 10 14.06 1.29 -1.44
C SER A 10 14.81 -0.04 -1.40
N ASN A 11 14.42 -0.94 -0.54
CA ASN A 11 15.03 -2.27 -0.45
C ASN A 11 14.09 -3.27 -1.13
N TYR A 12 14.57 -3.83 -2.25
CA TYR A 12 13.76 -4.73 -3.07
C TYR A 12 13.98 -6.20 -2.79
N ALA A 13 14.73 -6.53 -1.74
CA ALA A 13 14.90 -7.94 -1.36
C ALA A 13 13.52 -8.53 -1.05
N THR A 14 13.30 -9.75 -1.50
CA THR A 14 12.01 -10.40 -1.31
C THR A 14 11.59 -10.42 0.15
N GLU A 15 12.55 -10.69 1.04
CA GLU A 15 12.25 -10.74 2.47
C GLU A 15 11.76 -9.39 2.99
N ALA A 16 12.42 -8.30 2.59
CA ALA A 16 12.03 -6.98 3.05
C ALA A 16 10.65 -6.60 2.51
N LEU A 17 10.39 -6.90 1.25
CA LEU A 17 9.07 -6.62 0.68
C LEU A 17 7.99 -7.46 1.34
N GLN A 18 8.28 -8.73 1.60
CA GLN A 18 7.32 -9.60 2.25
C GLN A 18 6.98 -9.12 3.66
N ASN A 19 8.00 -8.64 4.39
CA ASN A 19 7.76 -8.10 5.73
C ASN A 19 6.88 -6.86 5.69
N THR A 20 7.10 -5.99 4.71
CA THR A 20 6.27 -4.80 4.53
C THR A 20 4.83 -5.18 4.22
N LEU A 21 4.64 -6.11 3.29
CA LEU A 21 3.30 -6.56 2.92
C LEU A 21 2.59 -7.19 4.11
N ASN A 22 3.30 -8.00 4.88
CA ASN A 22 2.72 -8.64 6.05
C ASN A 22 2.34 -7.62 7.12
N PHE A 23 3.18 -6.62 7.31
CA PHE A 23 2.90 -5.58 8.30
C PHE A 23 1.58 -4.88 8.00
N TYR A 24 1.41 -4.44 6.75
CA TYR A 24 0.18 -3.75 6.38
C TYR A 24 -1.00 -4.68 6.28
N GLY A 25 -0.77 -5.93 5.86
CA GLY A 25 -1.83 -6.92 5.82
C GLY A 25 -2.41 -7.22 7.20
N LYS A 26 -1.54 -7.30 8.22
CA LYS A 26 -2.01 -7.53 9.58
C LYS A 26 -2.83 -6.35 10.10
N ALA A 27 -2.56 -5.16 9.60
CA ALA A 27 -3.34 -3.98 9.96
C ALA A 27 -4.64 -3.86 9.16
N GLY A 28 -4.92 -4.81 8.29
CA GLY A 28 -6.15 -4.82 7.52
C GLY A 28 -6.06 -4.14 6.16
N PHE A 29 -4.85 -3.78 5.74
CA PHE A 29 -4.67 -3.14 4.44
C PHE A 29 -4.53 -4.17 3.32
N SER A 30 -5.00 -3.79 2.15
CA SER A 30 -4.81 -4.57 0.93
C SER A 30 -3.98 -3.78 -0.06
N LEU A 31 -3.03 -4.44 -0.69
CA LEU A 31 -2.20 -3.82 -1.73
C LEU A 31 -3.03 -3.73 -3.01
N VAL A 32 -3.14 -2.53 -3.56
CA VAL A 32 -3.93 -2.33 -4.77
C VAL A 32 -3.08 -1.97 -5.97
N SER A 33 -1.88 -1.43 -5.77
CA SER A 33 -1.03 -1.05 -6.89
C SER A 33 0.40 -0.85 -6.43
N THR A 34 1.33 -0.98 -7.38
CA THR A 34 2.74 -0.67 -7.16
C THR A 34 3.24 0.14 -8.33
N GLN A 35 4.26 0.95 -8.09
CA GLN A 35 4.88 1.73 -9.15
C GLN A 35 6.33 2.01 -8.80
N MET A 36 7.22 1.88 -9.79
CA MET A 36 8.62 2.25 -9.65
C MET A 36 8.79 3.69 -10.10
N ALA A 37 9.62 4.44 -9.38
CA ALA A 37 9.92 5.81 -9.75
C ALA A 37 11.31 6.17 -9.23
N SER A 38 11.86 7.29 -9.74
CA SER A 38 13.11 7.82 -9.22
C SER A 38 12.81 8.90 -8.22
N ASP A 39 13.58 8.92 -7.13
CA ASP A 39 13.46 10.01 -6.19
C ASP A 39 14.25 11.23 -6.69
N LYS A 40 14.30 12.29 -5.88
CA LYS A 40 14.96 13.51 -6.30
C LYS A 40 16.47 13.37 -6.42
N TYR A 41 17.04 12.30 -5.91
CA TYR A 41 18.47 12.02 -6.01
C TYR A 41 18.80 11.02 -7.11
N GLY A 42 17.82 10.63 -7.92
CA GLY A 42 18.03 9.68 -9.00
C GLY A 42 18.01 8.22 -8.58
N SER A 43 17.78 7.94 -7.31
CA SER A 43 17.66 6.56 -6.84
C SER A 43 16.27 6.03 -7.14
N GLN A 44 16.21 4.76 -7.53
CA GLN A 44 14.91 4.14 -7.78
C GLN A 44 14.25 3.73 -6.48
N VAL A 45 12.97 4.00 -6.39
CA VAL A 45 12.16 3.60 -5.24
C VAL A 45 10.88 2.96 -5.77
N MET A 46 10.27 2.13 -4.94
CA MET A 46 8.99 1.51 -5.25
C MET A 46 7.92 2.10 -4.35
N TYR A 47 6.83 2.54 -4.96
CA TYR A 47 5.67 3.00 -4.22
C TYR A 47 4.68 1.86 -4.14
N LEU A 48 4.19 1.61 -2.93
CA LEU A 48 3.16 0.61 -2.67
C LEU A 48 1.91 1.34 -2.21
N PHE A 49 0.81 1.09 -2.87
CA PHE A 49 -0.45 1.74 -2.56
C PHE A 49 -1.39 0.74 -1.89
N PHE A 50 -1.78 1.06 -0.67
CA PHE A 50 -2.65 0.19 0.12
C PHE A 50 -3.95 0.90 0.44
N VAL A 51 -5.01 0.12 0.59
CA VAL A 51 -6.29 0.63 1.06
C VAL A 51 -6.80 -0.24 2.19
N ARG A 52 -7.60 0.37 3.04
CA ARG A 52 -8.26 -0.35 4.13
C ARG A 52 -9.63 0.28 4.36
N HIS A 53 -10.62 -0.57 4.55
CA HIS A 53 -11.95 -0.14 4.93
C HIS A 53 -12.00 -0.12 6.45
N THR A 54 -12.32 1.04 7.04
CA THR A 54 -12.23 1.22 8.47
C THR A 54 -13.51 1.83 9.02
N GLY A 55 -13.60 1.82 10.33
CA GLY A 55 -14.70 2.41 11.04
C GLY A 55 -15.97 1.62 10.85
N ALA A 56 -17.02 2.32 10.54
CA ALA A 56 -18.28 1.67 10.30
C ALA A 56 -18.16 0.72 9.12
N LYS A 57 -19.04 -0.24 9.11
CA LYS A 57 -19.08 -1.21 8.04
C LYS A 57 -19.12 -0.50 6.68
N TRP A 58 -18.16 -0.83 5.81
CA TRP A 58 -18.13 -0.25 4.47
C TRP A 58 -19.27 -0.81 3.64
N GLN A 59 -19.87 0.04 2.85
CA GLN A 59 -20.91 -0.39 1.91
C GLN A 59 -20.66 0.29 0.58
N PRO A 60 -20.91 -0.41 -0.53
CA PRO A 60 -20.76 0.22 -1.83
C PRO A 60 -21.80 1.33 -1.99
N PRO A 61 -21.50 2.33 -2.82
CA PRO A 61 -22.48 3.36 -3.11
C PRO A 61 -23.77 2.77 -3.67
N LYS A 62 -24.88 3.37 -3.28
CA LYS A 62 -26.15 2.90 -3.78
C LYS A 62 -26.26 3.18 -5.27
N GLY A 63 -26.87 2.28 -5.99
CA GLY A 63 -27.03 2.41 -7.42
C GLY A 63 -25.94 1.74 -8.22
N GLU A 64 -25.02 1.06 -7.56
CA GLU A 64 -23.94 0.36 -8.24
C GLU A 64 -24.06 -1.13 -8.15
#